data_7e9f398ea9ef3f524a88d278e9f2c206
#
_entry.id   7e9f398ea9ef3f524a88d278e9f2c206
#
_cell.length_a   1.000
_cell.length_b   1.000
_cell.length_c   1.000
_cell.angle_alpha   90.00
_cell.angle_beta   90.00
_cell.angle_gamma   90.00
#
_symmetry.space_group_name_H-M   'P 1'
#
loop_
_entity.id
_entity.type
_entity.pdbx_description
1 polymer ?
#
loop_
_entity_poly.entity_id
_entity_poly.type
_entity_poly.pdbx_seq_one_letter_code
_entity_poly.pdbx_strand_id
1 'polypeptide(L)'
;FTYGLLQAPDSGWGSAASLGLFGGAALLLVAFIRVERRAARPMLDLTLFRLPAFAGVQLLAAAPAFSFVVLLVLLPARFIGIEGYSALEAGRMMIALSAPMLVLPILAGMAAQRIAAAHICACGLLLAAGGLLWRSTCAPGQSPASLLGPLLLNGCGISLPWGLMDGLAISVVPVERAGMAAGIFNTTRVAGEGLALAIVSALLGTFTVAALGGTAGIGAEQAAHAGSFLA
;
A
#
# COMPACT_ATOMS: atom_id res chain seq x y z
N PHE A 1 -11.79 -9.55 -6.45
CA PHE A 1 -10.81 -8.84 -7.27
C PHE A 1 -9.38 -9.17 -6.87
N THR A 2 -8.99 -8.97 -5.59
CA THR A 2 -7.64 -9.28 -5.06
C THR A 2 -7.22 -10.72 -5.31
N TYR A 3 -8.11 -11.68 -5.08
CA TYR A 3 -7.84 -13.08 -5.39
C TYR A 3 -7.54 -13.32 -6.88
N GLY A 4 -8.30 -12.65 -7.77
CA GLY A 4 -8.01 -12.72 -9.21
C GLY A 4 -6.64 -12.15 -9.58
N LEU A 5 -6.20 -11.07 -8.92
CA LEU A 5 -4.86 -10.50 -9.13
C LEU A 5 -3.75 -11.45 -8.65
N LEU A 6 -3.93 -12.10 -7.51
CA LEU A 6 -2.95 -13.04 -6.97
C LEU A 6 -2.82 -14.31 -7.83
N GLN A 7 -3.92 -14.77 -8.42
CA GLN A 7 -3.94 -16.00 -9.22
C GLN A 7 -3.56 -15.76 -10.69
N ALA A 8 -3.69 -14.53 -11.19
CA ALA A 8 -3.45 -14.22 -12.61
C ALA A 8 -2.03 -14.56 -13.10
N PRO A 9 -0.94 -14.37 -12.34
CA PRO A 9 0.40 -14.78 -12.77
C PRO A 9 0.53 -16.27 -13.00
N ASP A 10 -0.11 -17.10 -12.17
CA ASP A 10 0.00 -18.57 -12.23
C ASP A 10 -0.91 -19.17 -13.30
N SER A 11 -2.15 -18.70 -13.37
CA SER A 11 -3.16 -19.24 -14.30
C SER A 11 -3.17 -18.57 -15.68
N GLY A 12 -2.44 -17.46 -15.82
CA GLY A 12 -2.44 -16.58 -17.00
C GLY A 12 -3.51 -15.49 -16.92
N TRP A 13 -3.12 -14.27 -17.29
CA TRP A 13 -3.98 -13.08 -17.25
C TRP A 13 -5.24 -13.20 -18.12
N GLY A 14 -5.16 -13.95 -19.23
CA GLY A 14 -6.27 -14.21 -20.16
C GLY A 14 -7.04 -15.50 -19.88
N SER A 15 -6.76 -16.22 -18.80
CA SER A 15 -7.44 -17.48 -18.50
C SER A 15 -8.91 -17.25 -18.16
N ALA A 16 -9.76 -18.24 -18.45
CA ALA A 16 -11.19 -18.18 -18.12
C ALA A 16 -11.42 -17.99 -16.62
N ALA A 17 -10.54 -18.52 -15.77
CA ALA A 17 -10.59 -18.34 -14.33
C ALA A 17 -10.33 -16.89 -13.92
N SER A 18 -9.24 -16.27 -14.42
CA SER A 18 -8.90 -14.87 -14.13
C SER A 18 -9.97 -13.91 -14.65
N LEU A 19 -10.42 -14.11 -15.89
CA LEU A 19 -11.49 -13.29 -16.49
C LEU A 19 -12.82 -13.45 -15.74
N GLY A 20 -13.16 -14.67 -15.29
CA GLY A 20 -14.34 -14.95 -14.48
C GLY A 20 -14.31 -14.24 -13.12
N LEU A 21 -13.15 -14.23 -12.45
CA LEU A 21 -12.95 -13.53 -11.18
C LEU A 21 -13.03 -12.01 -11.33
N PHE A 22 -12.44 -11.43 -12.37
CA PHE A 22 -12.53 -10.00 -12.64
C PHE A 22 -13.94 -9.60 -13.07
N GLY A 23 -14.57 -10.38 -13.95
CA GLY A 23 -15.96 -10.16 -14.38
C GLY A 23 -16.95 -10.26 -13.23
N GLY A 24 -16.82 -11.28 -12.38
CA GLY A 24 -17.62 -11.43 -11.16
C GLY A 24 -17.43 -10.28 -10.18
N ALA A 25 -16.18 -9.84 -9.97
CA ALA A 25 -15.90 -8.69 -9.12
C ALA A 25 -16.51 -7.40 -9.67
N ALA A 26 -16.42 -7.15 -10.97
CA ALA A 26 -17.03 -6.00 -11.62
C ALA A 26 -18.58 -6.04 -11.52
N LEU A 27 -19.18 -7.20 -11.74
CA LEU A 27 -20.63 -7.40 -11.65
C LEU A 27 -21.13 -7.14 -10.22
N LEU A 28 -20.45 -7.67 -9.20
CA LEU A 28 -20.76 -7.43 -7.80
C LEU A 28 -20.62 -5.95 -7.42
N LEU A 29 -19.59 -5.27 -7.92
CA LEU A 29 -19.40 -3.85 -7.69
C LEU A 29 -20.55 -3.02 -8.31
N VAL A 30 -20.94 -3.33 -9.55
CA VAL A 30 -22.06 -2.67 -10.22
C VAL A 30 -23.37 -2.93 -9.49
N ALA A 31 -23.61 -4.17 -9.04
CA ALA A 31 -24.79 -4.53 -8.26
C ALA A 31 -24.81 -3.76 -6.93
N PHE A 32 -23.69 -3.69 -6.21
CA PHE A 32 -23.54 -2.95 -4.98
C PHE A 32 -23.87 -1.45 -5.18
N ILE A 33 -23.26 -0.82 -6.19
CA ILE A 33 -23.54 0.60 -6.50
C ILE A 33 -25.02 0.84 -6.84
N ARG A 34 -25.65 -0.09 -7.56
CA ARG A 34 -27.10 0.04 -7.90
C ARG A 34 -27.99 -0.10 -6.68
N VAL A 35 -27.70 -1.03 -5.79
CA VAL A 35 -28.44 -1.22 -4.53
C VAL A 35 -28.29 0.02 -3.66
N GLU A 36 -27.06 0.51 -3.49
CA GLU A 36 -26.74 1.67 -2.66
C GLU A 36 -27.44 2.95 -3.16
N ARG A 37 -27.47 3.16 -4.47
CA ARG A 37 -28.18 4.31 -5.08
C ARG A 37 -29.70 4.25 -4.93
N ARG A 38 -30.27 3.09 -4.68
CA ARG A 38 -31.73 2.89 -4.50
C ARG A 38 -32.14 2.82 -3.03
N ALA A 39 -31.20 2.68 -2.12
CA ALA A 39 -31.47 2.60 -0.71
C ALA A 39 -32.01 3.92 -0.16
N ALA A 40 -33.08 3.87 0.61
CA ALA A 40 -33.68 5.07 1.26
C ALA A 40 -32.73 5.65 2.33
N ARG A 41 -31.87 4.82 2.93
CA ARG A 41 -30.80 5.20 3.85
C ARG A 41 -29.53 4.51 3.41
N PRO A 42 -28.77 5.11 2.48
CA PRO A 42 -27.55 4.52 1.98
C PRO A 42 -26.50 4.42 3.09
N MET A 43 -25.81 3.29 3.16
CA MET A 43 -24.65 3.11 4.06
C MET A 43 -23.43 3.89 3.53
N LEU A 44 -23.34 4.06 2.20
CA LEU A 44 -22.31 4.79 1.48
C LEU A 44 -22.93 5.95 0.69
N ASP A 45 -22.83 7.16 1.19
CA ASP A 45 -23.23 8.34 0.41
C ASP A 45 -22.16 8.66 -0.64
N LEU A 46 -22.36 8.13 -1.85
CA LEU A 46 -21.45 8.37 -2.97
C LEU A 46 -21.34 9.85 -3.35
N THR A 47 -22.25 10.71 -2.86
CA THR A 47 -22.16 12.15 -3.11
C THR A 47 -20.97 12.79 -2.40
N LEU A 48 -20.44 12.17 -1.33
CA LEU A 48 -19.23 12.61 -0.65
C LEU A 48 -18.02 12.63 -1.58
N PHE A 49 -17.94 11.71 -2.55
CA PHE A 49 -16.86 11.68 -3.54
C PHE A 49 -16.91 12.85 -4.55
N ARG A 50 -18.00 13.62 -4.58
CA ARG A 50 -18.07 14.86 -5.35
C ARG A 50 -17.35 16.02 -4.67
N LEU A 51 -17.05 15.88 -3.37
CA LEU A 51 -16.21 16.84 -2.65
C LEU A 51 -14.74 16.53 -2.94
N PRO A 52 -14.02 17.45 -3.63
CA PRO A 52 -12.64 17.18 -4.02
C PRO A 52 -11.71 16.96 -2.82
N ALA A 53 -11.99 17.63 -1.70
CA ALA A 53 -11.25 17.43 -0.46
C ALA A 53 -11.44 16.01 0.09
N PHE A 54 -12.65 15.45 0.07
CA PHE A 54 -12.93 14.10 0.50
C PHE A 54 -12.27 13.07 -0.42
N ALA A 55 -12.38 13.25 -1.75
CA ALA A 55 -11.70 12.38 -2.71
C ALA A 55 -10.18 12.40 -2.53
N GLY A 56 -9.59 13.58 -2.27
CA GLY A 56 -8.16 13.72 -1.96
C GLY A 56 -7.75 12.95 -0.70
N VAL A 57 -8.57 12.98 0.34
CA VAL A 57 -8.32 12.23 1.59
C VAL A 57 -8.43 10.71 1.34
N GLN A 58 -9.33 10.24 0.47
CA GLN A 58 -9.39 8.81 0.10
C GLN A 58 -8.14 8.35 -0.67
N LEU A 59 -7.61 9.18 -1.57
CA LEU A 59 -6.33 8.92 -2.23
C LEU A 59 -5.16 8.90 -1.22
N LEU A 60 -5.18 9.83 -0.26
CA LEU A 60 -4.20 9.85 0.82
C LEU A 60 -4.26 8.57 1.68
N ALA A 61 -5.46 8.02 1.91
CA ALA A 61 -5.65 6.75 2.65
C ALA A 61 -4.97 5.55 1.95
N ALA A 62 -4.98 5.54 0.61
CA ALA A 62 -4.40 4.45 -0.17
C ALA A 62 -2.86 4.58 -0.34
N ALA A 63 -2.29 5.78 -0.24
CA ALA A 63 -0.87 6.01 -0.51
C ALA A 63 0.08 5.21 0.40
N PRO A 64 -0.12 5.10 1.72
CA PRO A 64 0.73 4.30 2.60
C PRO A 64 0.77 2.81 2.24
N ALA A 65 -0.31 2.29 1.65
CA ALA A 65 -0.39 0.90 1.26
C ALA A 65 0.70 0.51 0.26
N PHE A 66 0.93 1.36 -0.74
CA PHE A 66 1.90 1.10 -1.81
C PHE A 66 3.35 1.35 -1.41
N SER A 67 3.62 2.05 -0.32
CA SER A 67 4.98 2.31 0.15
C SER A 67 5.31 1.54 1.42
N PHE A 68 4.56 1.75 2.49
CA PHE A 68 4.88 1.21 3.81
C PHE A 68 4.44 -0.26 3.96
N VAL A 69 3.16 -0.57 3.65
CA VAL A 69 2.61 -1.92 3.88
C VAL A 69 3.28 -2.95 2.98
N VAL A 70 3.51 -2.59 1.71
CA VAL A 70 4.24 -3.45 0.77
C VAL A 70 5.66 -3.73 1.27
N LEU A 71 6.40 -2.70 1.70
CA LEU A 71 7.74 -2.89 2.25
C LEU A 71 7.73 -3.71 3.54
N LEU A 72 6.76 -3.47 4.43
CA LEU A 72 6.64 -4.19 5.69
C LEU A 72 6.48 -5.71 5.49
N VAL A 73 5.80 -6.11 4.42
CA VAL A 73 5.55 -7.53 4.11
C VAL A 73 6.68 -8.13 3.28
N LEU A 74 7.14 -7.44 2.24
CA LEU A 74 8.08 -8.00 1.27
C LEU A 74 9.55 -7.92 1.72
N LEU A 75 9.95 -6.88 2.48
CA LEU A 75 11.34 -6.73 2.89
C LEU A 75 11.84 -7.85 3.83
N PRO A 76 11.08 -8.28 4.86
CA PRO A 76 11.52 -9.40 5.68
C PRO A 76 11.73 -10.68 4.87
N ALA A 77 10.82 -10.97 3.92
CA ALA A 77 10.94 -12.12 3.05
C ALA A 77 12.21 -12.04 2.18
N ARG A 78 12.54 -10.86 1.66
CA ARG A 78 13.79 -10.62 0.92
C ARG A 78 15.01 -10.80 1.80
N PHE A 79 15.06 -10.17 2.97
CA PHE A 79 16.22 -10.21 3.87
C PHE A 79 16.54 -11.64 4.31
N ILE A 80 15.51 -12.44 4.64
CA ILE A 80 15.70 -13.83 5.07
C ILE A 80 15.96 -14.75 3.87
N GLY A 81 15.16 -14.61 2.80
CA GLY A 81 15.18 -15.55 1.68
C GLY A 81 16.33 -15.35 0.70
N ILE A 82 16.81 -14.12 0.51
CA ILE A 82 17.82 -13.78 -0.50
C ILE A 82 19.14 -13.38 0.14
N GLU A 83 19.10 -12.47 1.11
CA GLU A 83 20.30 -11.92 1.74
C GLU A 83 20.82 -12.83 2.87
N GLY A 84 20.05 -13.86 3.25
CA GLY A 84 20.46 -14.86 4.25
C GLY A 84 20.50 -14.31 5.68
N TYR A 85 19.81 -13.17 5.96
CA TYR A 85 19.77 -12.61 7.30
C TYR A 85 18.95 -13.50 8.23
N SER A 86 19.36 -13.56 9.50
CA SER A 86 18.52 -14.14 10.54
C SER A 86 17.23 -13.33 10.74
N ALA A 87 16.19 -13.96 11.26
CA ALA A 87 14.92 -13.28 11.56
C ALA A 87 15.13 -12.06 12.50
N LEU A 88 16.14 -12.13 13.40
CA LEU A 88 16.46 -11.04 14.31
C LEU A 88 17.09 -9.84 13.57
N GLU A 89 17.99 -10.10 12.63
CA GLU A 89 18.62 -9.05 11.80
C GLU A 89 17.60 -8.39 10.89
N ALA A 90 16.75 -9.18 10.22
CA ALA A 90 15.64 -8.67 9.43
C ALA A 90 14.71 -7.80 10.27
N GLY A 91 14.37 -8.24 11.50
CA GLY A 91 13.54 -7.46 12.44
C GLY A 91 14.19 -6.13 12.84
N ARG A 92 15.50 -6.10 13.08
CA ARG A 92 16.25 -4.86 13.37
C ARG A 92 16.20 -3.88 12.19
N MET A 93 16.27 -4.36 10.95
CA MET A 93 16.09 -3.53 9.77
C MET A 93 14.69 -2.92 9.70
N MET A 94 13.66 -3.68 10.07
CA MET A 94 12.28 -3.19 10.09
C MET A 94 12.04 -2.12 11.16
N ILE A 95 12.84 -2.08 12.23
CA ILE A 95 12.79 -0.99 13.22
C ILE A 95 13.08 0.36 12.54
N ALA A 96 14.04 0.42 11.61
CA ALA A 96 14.33 1.66 10.89
C ALA A 96 13.12 2.19 10.11
N LEU A 97 12.31 1.31 9.53
CA LEU A 97 11.08 1.68 8.84
C LEU A 97 9.98 2.10 9.79
N SER A 98 9.84 1.44 10.94
CA SER A 98 8.70 1.57 11.86
C SER A 98 8.91 2.56 13.00
N ALA A 99 10.16 2.77 13.46
CA ALA A 99 10.46 3.63 14.61
C ALA A 99 9.95 5.08 14.45
N PRO A 100 10.01 5.71 13.27
CA PRO A 100 9.47 7.06 13.09
C PRO A 100 7.97 7.17 13.42
N MET A 101 7.20 6.07 13.26
CA MET A 101 5.76 6.06 13.57
C MET A 101 5.43 6.21 15.05
N LEU A 102 6.39 6.04 15.95
CA LEU A 102 6.16 6.26 17.38
C LEU A 102 6.10 7.75 17.75
N VAL A 103 6.83 8.59 17.03
CA VAL A 103 7.03 10.00 17.41
C VAL A 103 6.43 10.96 16.39
N LEU A 104 6.65 10.73 15.10
CA LEU A 104 6.29 11.69 14.05
C LEU A 104 4.78 11.95 13.92
N PRO A 105 3.86 11.01 14.13
CA PRO A 105 2.42 11.32 14.13
C PRO A 105 2.02 12.35 15.18
N ILE A 106 2.64 12.30 16.37
CA ILE A 106 2.41 13.27 17.44
C ILE A 106 2.91 14.64 17.01
N LEU A 107 4.14 14.71 16.48
CA LEU A 107 4.73 15.95 15.97
C LEU A 107 3.93 16.52 14.80
N ALA A 108 3.44 15.68 13.90
CA ALA A 108 2.58 16.08 12.79
C ALA A 108 1.26 16.70 13.29
N GLY A 109 0.63 16.09 14.32
CA GLY A 109 -0.56 16.63 14.96
C GLY A 109 -0.31 18.00 15.62
N MET A 110 0.82 18.18 16.28
CA MET A 110 1.22 19.49 16.84
C MET A 110 1.49 20.52 15.74
N ALA A 111 2.20 20.13 14.67
CA ALA A 111 2.50 21.00 13.53
C ALA A 111 1.24 21.42 12.79
N ALA A 112 0.22 20.55 12.71
CA ALA A 112 -1.07 20.83 12.05
C ALA A 112 -1.87 21.96 12.71
N GLN A 113 -1.53 22.35 13.94
CA GLN A 113 -2.10 23.54 14.59
C GLN A 113 -1.63 24.86 13.97
N ARG A 114 -0.50 24.85 13.25
CA ARG A 114 0.11 26.06 12.66
C ARG A 114 0.28 25.95 11.14
N ILE A 115 0.39 24.75 10.62
CA ILE A 115 0.63 24.46 9.20
C ILE A 115 -0.56 23.67 8.67
N ALA A 116 -1.07 24.02 7.50
CA ALA A 116 -2.15 23.26 6.90
C ALA A 116 -1.77 21.79 6.72
N ALA A 117 -2.62 20.88 7.21
CA ALA A 117 -2.38 19.44 7.21
C ALA A 117 -2.05 18.89 5.81
N ALA A 118 -2.61 19.50 4.76
CA ALA A 118 -2.31 19.15 3.37
C ALA A 118 -0.82 19.31 3.01
N HIS A 119 -0.14 20.35 3.50
CA HIS A 119 1.29 20.55 3.25
C HIS A 119 2.14 19.54 4.00
N ILE A 120 1.75 19.19 5.24
CA ILE A 120 2.44 18.17 6.03
C ILE A 120 2.32 16.80 5.34
N CYS A 121 1.11 16.46 4.87
CA CYS A 121 0.88 15.22 4.15
C CYS A 121 1.64 15.17 2.82
N ALA A 122 1.65 16.27 2.05
CA ALA A 122 2.39 16.36 0.80
C ALA A 122 3.91 16.19 1.03
N CYS A 123 4.45 16.88 2.04
CA CYS A 123 5.86 16.73 2.43
C CYS A 123 6.17 15.28 2.82
N GLY A 124 5.30 14.66 3.62
CA GLY A 124 5.43 13.27 4.00
C GLY A 124 5.46 12.32 2.81
N LEU A 125 4.54 12.47 1.86
CA LEU A 125 4.50 11.64 0.64
C LEU A 125 5.73 11.85 -0.24
N LEU A 126 6.24 13.08 -0.36
CA LEU A 126 7.47 13.37 -1.10
C LEU A 126 8.70 12.73 -0.44
N LEU A 127 8.79 12.77 0.90
CA LEU A 127 9.85 12.08 1.64
C LEU A 127 9.77 10.56 1.45
N ALA A 128 8.56 9.99 1.50
CA ALA A 128 8.35 8.57 1.26
C ALA A 128 8.77 8.17 -0.16
N ALA A 129 8.36 8.94 -1.17
CA ALA A 129 8.79 8.74 -2.56
C ALA A 129 10.30 8.84 -2.71
N GLY A 130 10.94 9.84 -2.07
CA GLY A 130 12.39 9.98 -2.03
C GLY A 130 13.09 8.77 -1.39
N GLY A 131 12.53 8.23 -0.31
CA GLY A 131 13.01 7.01 0.35
C GLY A 131 12.95 5.78 -0.58
N LEU A 132 11.85 5.62 -1.32
CA LEU A 132 11.70 4.55 -2.30
C LEU A 132 12.67 4.70 -3.47
N LEU A 133 12.82 5.92 -4.01
CA LEU A 133 13.77 6.20 -5.08
C LEU A 133 15.22 5.96 -4.63
N TRP A 134 15.57 6.40 -3.43
CA TRP A 134 16.90 6.11 -2.87
C TRP A 134 17.11 4.60 -2.69
N ARG A 135 16.08 3.89 -2.21
CA ARG A 135 16.12 2.42 -2.06
C ARG A 135 16.35 1.71 -3.40
N SER A 136 15.80 2.23 -4.51
CA SER A 136 15.98 1.65 -5.85
C SER A 136 17.42 1.76 -6.38
N THR A 137 18.22 2.68 -5.84
CA THR A 137 19.65 2.83 -6.19
C THR A 137 20.56 1.91 -5.37
N CYS A 138 20.04 1.25 -4.33
CA CYS A 138 20.82 0.32 -3.51
C CYS A 138 20.94 -1.03 -4.21
N ALA A 139 22.17 -1.42 -4.59
CA ALA A 139 22.43 -2.69 -5.23
C ALA A 139 22.25 -3.87 -4.24
N PRO A 140 21.87 -5.06 -4.73
CA PRO A 140 21.87 -6.28 -3.93
C PRO A 140 23.26 -6.59 -3.36
N GLY A 141 23.31 -7.10 -2.12
CA GLY A 141 24.59 -7.45 -1.46
C GLY A 141 25.33 -6.26 -0.83
N GLN A 142 24.75 -5.06 -0.80
CA GLN A 142 25.32 -3.94 -0.04
C GLN A 142 25.18 -4.17 1.47
N SER A 143 26.01 -3.45 2.24
CA SER A 143 25.97 -3.55 3.70
C SER A 143 24.58 -3.19 4.24
N PRO A 144 24.10 -3.87 5.30
CA PRO A 144 22.81 -3.55 5.96
C PRO A 144 22.66 -2.06 6.33
N ALA A 145 23.77 -1.42 6.67
CA ALA A 145 23.80 -0.01 7.03
C ALA A 145 23.33 0.93 5.90
N SER A 146 23.58 0.57 4.63
CA SER A 146 23.17 1.38 3.47
C SER A 146 21.64 1.41 3.29
N LEU A 147 20.94 0.41 3.79
CA LEU A 147 19.48 0.30 3.70
C LEU A 147 18.76 1.08 4.80
N LEU A 148 19.44 1.37 5.91
CA LEU A 148 18.82 2.09 7.05
C LEU A 148 18.36 3.49 6.66
N GLY A 149 19.16 4.24 5.88
CA GLY A 149 18.82 5.60 5.45
C GLY A 149 17.53 5.66 4.64
N PRO A 150 17.41 4.94 3.52
CA PRO A 150 16.19 4.87 2.73
C PRO A 150 14.96 4.39 3.51
N LEU A 151 15.12 3.41 4.41
CA LEU A 151 14.03 2.90 5.24
C LEU A 151 13.55 3.92 6.25
N LEU A 152 14.47 4.60 6.95
CA LEU A 152 14.16 5.70 7.85
C LEU A 152 13.44 6.83 7.12
N LEU A 153 13.93 7.23 5.94
CA LEU A 153 13.33 8.29 5.16
C LEU A 153 11.90 7.95 4.73
N ASN A 154 11.67 6.71 4.28
CA ASN A 154 10.34 6.22 3.94
C ASN A 154 9.42 6.18 5.18
N GLY A 155 9.90 5.64 6.30
CA GLY A 155 9.18 5.60 7.57
C GLY A 155 8.81 6.99 8.08
N CYS A 156 9.73 7.96 8.03
CA CYS A 156 9.46 9.35 8.36
C CYS A 156 8.39 9.94 7.44
N GLY A 157 8.51 9.68 6.14
CA GLY A 157 7.59 10.19 5.14
C GLY A 157 6.16 9.74 5.36
N ILE A 158 5.95 8.46 5.63
CA ILE A 158 4.60 7.89 5.84
C ILE A 158 4.03 8.22 7.22
N SER A 159 4.87 8.40 8.23
CA SER A 159 4.41 8.73 9.58
C SER A 159 3.68 10.07 9.65
N LEU A 160 4.04 11.04 8.81
CA LEU A 160 3.42 12.37 8.80
C LEU A 160 1.95 12.34 8.36
N PRO A 161 1.58 11.80 7.17
CA PRO A 161 0.19 11.69 6.80
C PRO A 161 -0.59 10.73 7.70
N TRP A 162 0.03 9.64 8.19
CA TRP A 162 -0.62 8.66 9.04
C TRP A 162 -1.19 9.28 10.31
N GLY A 163 -0.48 10.24 10.92
CA GLY A 163 -0.97 10.94 12.11
C GLY A 163 -2.11 11.94 11.87
N LEU A 164 -2.38 12.30 10.62
CA LEU A 164 -3.34 13.35 10.28
C LEU A 164 -4.56 12.85 9.49
N MET A 165 -4.42 11.76 8.74
CA MET A 165 -5.41 11.36 7.75
C MET A 165 -6.77 10.97 8.35
N ASP A 166 -6.81 10.35 9.55
CA ASP A 166 -8.06 10.00 10.23
C ASP A 166 -8.84 11.27 10.62
N GLY A 167 -8.15 12.29 11.17
CA GLY A 167 -8.73 13.59 11.47
C GLY A 167 -9.19 14.33 10.22
N LEU A 168 -8.41 14.28 9.15
CA LEU A 168 -8.77 14.89 7.86
C LEU A 168 -10.04 14.24 7.27
N ALA A 169 -10.20 12.93 7.39
CA ALA A 169 -11.35 12.21 6.84
C ALA A 169 -12.68 12.75 7.38
N ILE A 170 -12.74 13.13 8.65
CA ILE A 170 -13.94 13.66 9.29
C ILE A 170 -14.06 15.17 9.17
N SER A 171 -12.95 15.91 9.03
CA SER A 171 -12.93 17.37 9.00
C SER A 171 -13.41 17.97 7.66
N VAL A 172 -13.36 17.18 6.58
CA VAL A 172 -13.74 17.63 5.22
C VAL A 172 -15.22 17.40 4.88
N VAL A 173 -16.00 16.90 5.84
CA VAL A 173 -17.44 16.60 5.68
C VAL A 173 -18.26 17.25 6.78
N PRO A 174 -19.58 17.47 6.57
CA PRO A 174 -20.49 17.91 7.63
C PRO A 174 -20.48 16.95 8.82
N VAL A 175 -20.64 17.47 10.05
CA VAL A 175 -20.57 16.70 11.30
C VAL A 175 -21.54 15.53 11.33
N GLU A 176 -22.74 15.71 10.74
CA GLU A 176 -23.78 14.68 10.64
C GLU A 176 -23.34 13.47 9.82
N ARG A 177 -22.34 13.63 8.96
CA ARG A 177 -21.79 12.59 8.08
C ARG A 177 -20.39 12.11 8.51
N ALA A 178 -19.86 12.62 9.60
CA ALA A 178 -18.49 12.31 10.07
C ALA A 178 -18.29 10.81 10.31
N GLY A 179 -19.26 10.13 10.92
CA GLY A 179 -19.21 8.68 11.15
C GLY A 179 -19.17 7.86 9.86
N MET A 180 -19.98 8.25 8.86
CA MET A 180 -19.97 7.62 7.54
C MET A 180 -18.63 7.86 6.82
N ALA A 181 -18.13 9.08 6.86
CA ALA A 181 -16.85 9.45 6.25
C ALA A 181 -15.68 8.65 6.85
N ALA A 182 -15.65 8.48 8.17
CA ALA A 182 -14.67 7.65 8.86
C ALA A 182 -14.76 6.16 8.45
N GLY A 183 -15.98 5.64 8.31
CA GLY A 183 -16.22 4.28 7.83
C GLY A 183 -15.72 4.05 6.40
N ILE A 184 -16.03 4.98 5.49
CA ILE A 184 -15.56 4.95 4.09
C ILE A 184 -14.04 5.02 4.05
N PHE A 185 -13.45 5.95 4.80
CA PHE A 185 -12.01 6.14 4.88
C PHE A 185 -11.30 4.85 5.35
N ASN A 186 -11.75 4.25 6.44
CA ASN A 186 -11.16 3.02 6.96
C ASN A 186 -11.30 1.85 5.97
N THR A 187 -12.46 1.73 5.32
CA THR A 187 -12.68 0.72 4.28
C THR A 187 -11.75 0.92 3.09
N THR A 188 -11.58 2.16 2.62
CA THR A 188 -10.66 2.51 1.52
C THR A 188 -9.22 2.18 1.90
N ARG A 189 -8.80 2.47 3.13
CA ARG A 189 -7.45 2.17 3.63
C ARG A 189 -7.20 0.67 3.61
N VAL A 190 -8.04 -0.12 4.28
CA VAL A 190 -7.86 -1.58 4.39
C VAL A 190 -7.97 -2.27 3.02
N ALA A 191 -8.94 -1.85 2.19
CA ALA A 191 -9.05 -2.37 0.83
C ALA A 191 -7.83 -1.98 -0.02
N GLY A 192 -7.30 -0.77 0.16
CA GLY A 192 -6.07 -0.29 -0.49
C GLY A 192 -4.84 -1.11 -0.11
N GLU A 193 -4.71 -1.50 1.16
CA GLU A 193 -3.61 -2.36 1.65
C GLU A 193 -3.63 -3.73 0.97
N GLY A 194 -4.79 -4.40 0.95
CA GLY A 194 -4.95 -5.68 0.27
C GLY A 194 -4.74 -5.59 -1.24
N LEU A 195 -5.21 -4.51 -1.86
CA LEU A 195 -5.04 -4.28 -3.29
C LEU A 195 -3.57 -4.00 -3.65
N ALA A 196 -2.87 -3.18 -2.86
CA ALA A 196 -1.46 -2.87 -3.07
C ALA A 196 -0.59 -4.13 -3.00
N LEU A 197 -0.80 -4.97 -1.98
CA LEU A 197 -0.09 -6.24 -1.85
C LEU A 197 -0.39 -7.16 -3.05
N ALA A 198 -1.65 -7.27 -3.46
CA ALA A 198 -2.03 -8.10 -4.59
C ALA A 198 -1.42 -7.62 -5.91
N ILE A 199 -1.43 -6.30 -6.17
CA ILE A 199 -0.83 -5.71 -7.38
C ILE A 199 0.68 -5.93 -7.39
N VAL A 200 1.37 -5.64 -6.29
CA VAL A 200 2.84 -5.76 -6.24
C VAL A 200 3.25 -7.23 -6.33
N SER A 201 2.56 -8.14 -5.64
CA SER A 201 2.83 -9.58 -5.76
C SER A 201 2.60 -10.10 -7.18
N ALA A 202 1.52 -9.66 -7.84
CA ALA A 202 1.23 -10.03 -9.23
C ALA A 202 2.29 -9.50 -10.20
N LEU A 203 2.75 -8.27 -10.02
CA LEU A 203 3.83 -7.68 -10.83
C LEU A 203 5.15 -8.44 -10.63
N LEU A 204 5.52 -8.69 -9.36
CA LEU A 204 6.71 -9.47 -9.04
C LEU A 204 6.64 -10.86 -9.67
N GLY A 205 5.52 -11.59 -9.53
CA GLY A 205 5.32 -12.89 -10.17
C GLY A 205 5.46 -12.84 -11.69
N THR A 206 4.85 -11.83 -12.33
CA THR A 206 4.91 -11.66 -13.80
C THR A 206 6.34 -11.38 -14.28
N PHE A 207 7.06 -10.46 -13.62
CA PHE A 207 8.45 -10.15 -13.98
C PHE A 207 9.38 -11.34 -13.76
N THR A 208 9.12 -12.12 -12.73
CA THR A 208 9.90 -13.32 -12.42
C THR A 208 9.74 -14.39 -13.48
N VAL A 209 8.51 -14.70 -13.88
CA VAL A 209 8.22 -15.66 -14.96
C VAL A 209 8.85 -15.19 -16.28
N ALA A 210 8.77 -13.90 -16.57
CA ALA A 210 9.39 -13.33 -17.78
C ALA A 210 10.92 -13.43 -17.76
N ALA A 211 11.56 -13.15 -16.61
CA ALA A 211 13.02 -13.23 -16.44
C ALA A 211 13.56 -14.67 -16.57
N LEU A 212 12.78 -15.66 -16.17
CA LEU A 212 13.17 -17.09 -16.25
C LEU A 212 12.80 -17.77 -17.57
N GLY A 213 12.34 -17.00 -18.56
CA GLY A 213 12.05 -17.53 -19.89
C GLY A 213 10.87 -18.51 -19.97
N GLY A 214 9.91 -18.41 -19.04
CA GLY A 214 8.68 -19.18 -19.08
C GLY A 214 8.80 -20.67 -18.69
N THR A 215 9.96 -21.11 -18.16
CA THR A 215 10.21 -22.50 -17.78
C THR A 215 10.04 -22.74 -16.27
N ALA A 216 8.92 -22.28 -15.71
CA ALA A 216 8.70 -22.40 -14.27
C ALA A 216 7.96 -23.69 -13.91
N GLY A 217 8.70 -24.74 -13.54
CA GLY A 217 8.19 -25.79 -12.64
C GLY A 217 8.33 -25.34 -11.18
N ILE A 218 7.64 -26.03 -10.27
CA ILE A 218 7.51 -25.70 -8.83
C ILE A 218 8.86 -25.41 -8.11
N GLY A 219 9.99 -25.97 -8.58
CA GLY A 219 11.35 -25.64 -8.08
C GLY A 219 11.93 -24.34 -8.62
N ALA A 220 11.43 -23.83 -9.74
CA ALA A 220 11.81 -22.55 -10.30
C ALA A 220 11.05 -21.38 -9.63
N GLU A 221 9.89 -21.60 -9.00
CA GLU A 221 9.19 -20.58 -8.22
C GLU A 221 10.02 -20.04 -7.05
N GLN A 222 10.74 -20.91 -6.33
CA GLN A 222 11.60 -20.49 -5.24
C GLN A 222 12.84 -19.73 -5.73
N ALA A 223 13.44 -20.18 -6.84
CA ALA A 223 14.53 -19.47 -7.49
C ALA A 223 14.06 -18.17 -8.14
N ALA A 224 12.82 -18.14 -8.62
CA ALA A 224 12.16 -17.02 -9.22
C ALA A 224 11.82 -15.92 -8.22
N HIS A 225 11.29 -16.26 -7.07
CA HIS A 225 11.14 -15.31 -5.97
C HIS A 225 12.49 -14.71 -5.56
N ALA A 226 13.56 -15.49 -5.59
CA ALA A 226 14.91 -14.99 -5.37
C ALA A 226 15.36 -13.99 -6.46
N GLY A 227 15.12 -14.30 -7.75
CA GLY A 227 15.55 -13.46 -8.88
C GLY A 227 14.79 -12.14 -9.01
N SER A 228 13.47 -12.12 -8.78
CA SER A 228 12.64 -10.90 -8.89
C SER A 228 12.89 -9.86 -7.80
N PHE A 229 13.52 -10.27 -6.72
CA PHE A 229 13.98 -9.35 -5.68
C PHE A 229 15.36 -8.72 -6.01
N LEU A 230 16.06 -9.24 -7.02
CA LEU A 230 17.36 -8.75 -7.45
C LEU A 230 17.27 -7.72 -8.59
N ALA A 231 16.17 -7.68 -9.31
CA ALA A 231 15.86 -6.69 -10.35
C ALA A 231 15.04 -5.52 -9.80
#